data_64bd4b49746cbf6f81ccaac7c3d2ef17
#
_entry.id   64bd4b49746cbf6f81ccaac7c3d2ef17
#
_cell.length_a   1.000
_cell.length_b   1.000
_cell.length_c   1.000
_cell.angle_alpha   90.00
_cell.angle_beta   90.00
_cell.angle_gamma   90.00
#
_symmetry.space_group_name_H-M   'P 1'
#
loop_
_entity.id
_entity.type
_entity.pdbx_description
1 polymer ?
#
loop_
_entity_poly.entity_id
_entity_poly.type
_entity_poly.pdbx_seq_one_letter_code
_entity_poly.pdbx_strand_id
1 'polypeptide(L)'
;MYEYFEGIVTVITPSYIVVDVNGVGYKVYSPTPFAYQKGDKAKIFIEQIVRDTGITLYGFQSEDDKGLFLKLLSVSGIGPKSALAIMAAEDANSLAEAIEQGEVKYLTRFPGVGKKTASQIVLDLKGKLGDYVARLDRQDEEQGNLSLIHI
;
A
#
# COMPACT_ATOMS: atom_id res chain seq x y z
N MET A 1 9.21 17.49 2.19
CA MET A 1 8.53 16.18 2.28
C MET A 1 7.27 16.20 1.45
N TYR A 2 7.02 15.15 0.71
CA TYR A 2 5.90 15.09 -0.23
C TYR A 2 4.75 14.28 0.36
N GLU A 3 3.54 14.83 0.33
CA GLU A 3 2.33 14.15 0.77
C GLU A 3 1.67 13.39 -0.39
N TYR A 4 1.57 14.05 -1.54
CA TYR A 4 1.03 13.43 -2.76
C TYR A 4 1.57 14.14 -3.99
N PHE A 5 1.51 13.44 -5.14
CA PHE A 5 1.71 14.05 -6.45
C PHE A 5 0.43 13.93 -7.28
N GLU A 6 0.11 14.98 -8.01
CA GLU A 6 -0.88 14.93 -9.08
C GLU A 6 -0.15 15.14 -10.40
N GLY A 7 -0.23 14.18 -11.30
CA GLY A 7 0.47 14.27 -12.57
C GLY A 7 0.10 13.15 -13.52
N ILE A 8 0.89 13.03 -14.59
CA ILE A 8 0.67 12.03 -15.64
C ILE A 8 1.63 10.87 -15.45
N VAL A 9 1.10 9.65 -15.49
CA VAL A 9 1.93 8.45 -15.44
C VAL A 9 2.58 8.26 -16.81
N THR A 10 3.92 8.29 -16.86
CA THR A 10 4.67 8.23 -18.10
C THR A 10 5.43 6.94 -18.31
N VAL A 11 5.77 6.24 -17.22
CA VAL A 11 6.49 4.96 -17.26
C VAL A 11 5.86 4.01 -16.26
N ILE A 12 5.70 2.74 -16.66
CA ILE A 12 5.21 1.67 -15.78
C ILE A 12 6.18 0.50 -15.86
N THR A 13 6.68 0.06 -14.71
CA THR A 13 7.52 -1.14 -14.60
C THR A 13 6.91 -2.07 -13.53
N PRO A 14 7.40 -3.31 -13.40
CA PRO A 14 6.89 -4.20 -12.35
C PRO A 14 7.08 -3.70 -10.91
N SER A 15 7.98 -2.76 -10.67
CA SER A 15 8.29 -2.28 -9.32
C SER A 15 8.02 -0.81 -9.09
N TYR A 16 7.98 0.01 -10.15
CA TYR A 16 7.78 1.45 -9.99
C TYR A 16 7.04 2.06 -11.18
N ILE A 17 6.52 3.24 -10.95
CA ILE A 17 5.97 4.12 -12.00
C ILE A 17 6.76 5.43 -11.99
N VAL A 18 6.66 6.17 -13.10
CA VAL A 18 7.15 7.55 -13.15
C VAL A 18 5.95 8.46 -13.33
N VAL A 19 5.86 9.47 -12.47
CA VAL A 19 4.81 10.48 -12.51
C VAL A 19 5.44 11.80 -12.95
N ASP A 20 4.96 12.33 -14.07
CA ASP A 20 5.40 13.62 -14.58
C ASP A 20 4.54 14.72 -13.96
N VAL A 21 5.18 15.57 -13.16
CA VAL A 21 4.53 16.73 -12.56
C VAL A 21 5.23 17.99 -13.11
N ASN A 22 4.55 18.63 -14.04
CA ASN A 22 5.05 19.87 -14.68
C ASN A 22 6.46 19.72 -15.26
N GLY A 23 6.73 18.59 -15.91
CA GLY A 23 8.01 18.33 -16.57
C GLY A 23 9.06 17.65 -15.71
N VAL A 24 8.76 17.38 -14.44
CA VAL A 24 9.66 16.62 -13.55
C VAL A 24 9.13 15.21 -13.42
N GLY A 25 9.93 14.22 -13.81
CA GLY A 25 9.57 12.80 -13.69
C GLY A 25 10.01 12.23 -12.35
N TYR A 26 9.05 11.96 -11.47
CA TYR A 26 9.31 11.34 -10.16
C TYR A 26 9.21 9.83 -10.26
N LYS A 27 10.27 9.13 -9.88
CA LYS A 27 10.29 7.68 -9.78
C LYS A 27 9.67 7.27 -8.45
N VAL A 28 8.58 6.53 -8.51
CA VAL A 28 7.79 6.16 -7.33
C VAL A 28 7.61 4.66 -7.30
N TYR A 29 8.13 3.99 -6.27
CA TYR A 29 7.91 2.56 -6.07
C TYR A 29 6.47 2.34 -5.60
N SER A 30 5.81 1.36 -6.20
CA SER A 30 4.39 1.09 -5.96
C SER A 30 4.16 -0.40 -5.72
N PRO A 31 3.26 -0.78 -4.80
CA PRO A 31 2.85 -2.18 -4.68
C PRO A 31 1.92 -2.61 -5.81
N THR A 32 1.36 -1.66 -6.56
CA THR A 32 0.38 -1.93 -7.63
C THR A 32 0.69 -1.12 -8.89
N PRO A 33 1.90 -1.28 -9.51
CA PRO A 33 2.26 -0.45 -10.67
C PRO A 33 1.31 -0.65 -11.85
N PHE A 34 0.82 -1.88 -12.06
CA PHE A 34 -0.05 -2.20 -13.19
C PHE A 34 -1.52 -1.77 -12.98
N ALA A 35 -1.85 -1.18 -11.83
CA ALA A 35 -3.14 -0.53 -11.63
C ALA A 35 -3.24 0.81 -12.40
N TYR A 36 -2.12 1.34 -12.84
CA TYR A 36 -2.06 2.57 -13.63
C TYR A 36 -1.86 2.25 -15.11
N GLN A 37 -2.28 3.17 -15.97
CA GLN A 37 -2.03 3.10 -17.41
C GLN A 37 -1.19 4.30 -17.82
N LYS A 38 -0.30 4.08 -18.79
CA LYS A 38 0.53 5.15 -19.33
C LYS A 38 -0.37 6.24 -19.93
N GLY A 39 -0.15 7.48 -19.54
CA GLY A 39 -0.96 8.61 -19.93
C GLY A 39 -2.07 8.99 -18.95
N ASP A 40 -2.32 8.17 -17.94
CA ASP A 40 -3.33 8.47 -16.92
C ASP A 40 -2.92 9.69 -16.11
N LYS A 41 -3.91 10.55 -15.84
CA LYS A 41 -3.78 11.59 -14.81
C LYS A 41 -4.13 10.93 -13.47
N ALA A 42 -3.20 10.97 -12.53
CA ALA A 42 -3.36 10.26 -11.26
C ALA A 42 -2.93 11.13 -10.09
N LYS A 43 -3.59 10.91 -8.95
CA LYS A 43 -3.16 11.41 -7.65
C LYS A 43 -2.57 10.25 -6.89
N ILE A 44 -1.31 10.37 -6.52
CA ILE A 44 -0.55 9.30 -5.90
C ILE A 44 -0.08 9.78 -4.53
N PHE A 45 -0.46 9.05 -3.48
CA PHE A 45 -0.10 9.39 -2.10
C PHE A 45 1.31 8.88 -1.84
N ILE A 46 2.17 9.75 -1.32
CA ILE A 46 3.62 9.55 -1.27
C ILE A 46 4.10 9.39 0.16
N GLU A 47 4.99 8.42 0.38
CA GLU A 47 5.84 8.35 1.55
C GLU A 47 7.29 8.48 1.08
N GLN A 48 7.98 9.50 1.57
CA GLN A 48 9.38 9.75 1.25
C GLN A 48 10.25 9.20 2.38
N ILE A 49 11.16 8.31 2.03
CA ILE A 49 12.11 7.74 2.99
C ILE A 49 13.52 8.22 2.65
N VAL A 50 14.13 8.90 3.61
CA VAL A 50 15.49 9.44 3.47
C VAL A 50 16.44 8.57 4.26
N ARG A 51 17.48 8.08 3.58
CA ARG A 51 18.55 7.29 4.19
C ARG A 51 19.90 7.83 3.70
N ASP A 52 20.99 7.37 4.32
CA ASP A 52 22.35 7.75 3.90
C ASP A 52 22.61 7.40 2.43
N THR A 53 21.99 6.32 1.94
CA THR A 53 22.15 5.84 0.56
C THR A 53 21.31 6.62 -0.46
N GLY A 54 20.43 7.51 0.00
CA GLY A 54 19.61 8.32 -0.89
C GLY A 54 18.17 8.51 -0.41
N ILE A 55 17.36 9.07 -1.30
CA ILE A 55 15.94 9.34 -1.07
C ILE A 55 15.12 8.41 -1.96
N THR A 56 14.15 7.72 -1.37
CA THR A 56 13.25 6.83 -2.10
C THR A 56 11.81 7.27 -1.88
N LEU A 57 11.03 7.30 -2.96
CA LEU A 57 9.61 7.64 -2.92
C LEU A 57 8.79 6.36 -3.09
N TYR A 58 7.81 6.19 -2.21
CA TYR A 58 6.83 5.10 -2.27
C TYR A 58 5.46 5.71 -2.50
N GLY A 59 4.67 5.13 -3.39
CA GLY A 59 3.40 5.69 -3.80
C GLY A 59 2.24 4.71 -3.72
N PHE A 60 1.08 5.24 -3.35
CA PHE A 60 -0.13 4.46 -3.08
C PHE A 60 -1.34 5.11 -3.73
N GLN A 61 -2.34 4.29 -4.08
CA GLN A 61 -3.56 4.77 -4.73
C GLN A 61 -4.48 5.56 -3.79
N SER A 62 -4.37 5.32 -2.48
CA SER A 62 -5.21 5.95 -1.48
C SER A 62 -4.44 6.26 -0.21
N GLU A 63 -4.99 7.15 0.62
CA GLU A 63 -4.45 7.43 1.94
C GLU A 63 -4.50 6.18 2.84
N ASP A 64 -5.53 5.36 2.69
CA ASP A 64 -5.67 4.13 3.48
C ASP A 64 -4.56 3.13 3.15
N ASP A 65 -4.20 2.99 1.88
CA ASP A 65 -3.08 2.14 1.47
C ASP A 65 -1.75 2.68 2.00
N LYS A 66 -1.54 3.99 1.92
CA LYS A 66 -0.37 4.64 2.53
C LYS A 66 -0.33 4.36 4.04
N GLY A 67 -1.47 4.49 4.72
CA GLY A 67 -1.59 4.21 6.15
C GLY A 67 -1.21 2.78 6.50
N LEU A 68 -1.65 1.81 5.70
CA LEU A 68 -1.30 0.40 5.89
C LEU A 68 0.20 0.18 5.72
N PHE A 69 0.81 0.78 4.70
CA PHE A 69 2.26 0.72 4.49
C PHE A 69 3.01 1.23 5.72
N LEU A 70 2.61 2.37 6.27
CA LEU A 70 3.23 2.94 7.46
C LEU A 70 3.06 2.03 8.68
N LYS A 71 1.90 1.40 8.84
CA LYS A 71 1.67 0.42 9.90
C LYS A 71 2.61 -0.77 9.77
N LEU A 72 2.77 -1.31 8.56
CA LEU A 72 3.70 -2.42 8.32
C LEU A 72 5.14 -2.02 8.63
N LEU A 73 5.55 -0.81 8.27
CA LEU A 73 6.90 -0.31 8.58
C LEU A 73 7.15 -0.18 10.07
N SER A 74 6.11 0.02 10.88
CA SER A 74 6.25 0.13 12.33
C SER A 74 6.56 -1.20 13.00
N VAL A 75 6.40 -2.32 12.29
CA VAL A 75 6.67 -3.66 12.80
C VAL A 75 8.17 -3.94 12.73
N SER A 76 8.74 -4.40 13.85
CA SER A 76 10.14 -4.79 13.89
C SER A 76 10.42 -5.91 12.90
N GLY A 77 11.44 -5.74 12.06
CA GLY A 77 11.81 -6.73 11.05
C GLY A 77 11.21 -6.50 9.67
N ILE A 78 10.33 -5.50 9.50
CA ILE A 78 9.76 -5.16 8.20
C ILE A 78 10.31 -3.83 7.70
N GLY A 79 11.04 -3.87 6.58
CA GLY A 79 11.50 -2.69 5.86
C GLY A 79 10.57 -2.33 4.71
N PRO A 80 10.89 -1.23 3.98
CA PRO A 80 10.02 -0.77 2.88
C PRO A 80 9.82 -1.80 1.77
N LYS A 81 10.86 -2.52 1.37
CA LYS A 81 10.75 -3.56 0.34
C LYS A 81 9.82 -4.68 0.76
N SER A 82 9.97 -5.16 2.00
CA SER A 82 9.11 -6.21 2.54
C SER A 82 7.66 -5.75 2.64
N ALA A 83 7.45 -4.52 3.11
CA ALA A 83 6.10 -3.95 3.20
C ALA A 83 5.43 -3.86 1.83
N LEU A 84 6.16 -3.40 0.79
CA LEU A 84 5.62 -3.36 -0.57
C LEU A 84 5.31 -4.76 -1.11
N ALA A 85 6.20 -5.73 -0.86
CA ALA A 85 5.98 -7.11 -1.32
C ALA A 85 4.74 -7.72 -0.67
N ILE A 86 4.52 -7.46 0.61
CA ILE A 86 3.33 -7.92 1.32
C ILE A 86 2.07 -7.29 0.68
N MET A 87 2.08 -5.99 0.45
CA MET A 87 0.94 -5.30 -0.15
C MET A 87 0.70 -5.69 -1.60
N ALA A 88 1.74 -6.05 -2.34
CA ALA A 88 1.63 -6.50 -3.73
C ALA A 88 1.05 -7.92 -3.84
N ALA A 89 1.28 -8.76 -2.84
CA ALA A 89 0.88 -10.17 -2.85
C ALA A 89 -0.59 -10.40 -2.53
N GLU A 90 -1.23 -9.45 -1.86
CA GLU A 90 -2.62 -9.59 -1.41
C GLU A 90 -3.31 -8.23 -1.40
N ASP A 91 -4.64 -8.20 -1.53
CA ASP A 91 -5.36 -6.94 -1.39
C ASP A 91 -5.32 -6.45 0.07
N ALA A 92 -5.44 -5.13 0.24
CA ALA A 92 -5.29 -4.49 1.54
C ALA A 92 -6.36 -4.96 2.55
N ASN A 93 -7.57 -5.24 2.06
CA ASN A 93 -8.68 -5.68 2.91
C ASN A 93 -8.41 -7.07 3.50
N SER A 94 -8.04 -8.04 2.66
CA SER A 94 -7.72 -9.40 3.10
C SER A 94 -6.53 -9.41 4.06
N LEU A 95 -5.52 -8.60 3.78
CA LEU A 95 -4.34 -8.47 4.64
C LEU A 95 -4.73 -7.92 6.03
N ALA A 96 -5.51 -6.85 6.06
CA ALA A 96 -5.94 -6.23 7.31
C ALA A 96 -6.80 -7.18 8.14
N GLU A 97 -7.71 -7.92 7.50
CA GLU A 97 -8.53 -8.93 8.19
C GLU A 97 -7.69 -10.05 8.78
N ALA A 98 -6.71 -10.55 8.03
CA ALA A 98 -5.82 -11.62 8.50
C ALA A 98 -5.06 -11.18 9.75
N ILE A 99 -4.59 -9.93 9.78
CA ILE A 99 -3.89 -9.38 10.96
C ILE A 99 -4.84 -9.26 12.14
N GLU A 100 -6.04 -8.72 11.94
CA GLU A 100 -7.03 -8.54 13.01
C GLU A 100 -7.50 -9.86 13.58
N GLN A 101 -7.58 -10.91 12.78
CA GLN A 101 -7.98 -12.24 13.22
C GLN A 101 -6.82 -13.05 13.79
N GLY A 102 -5.59 -12.53 13.73
CA GLY A 102 -4.41 -13.19 14.27
C GLY A 102 -3.96 -14.41 13.48
N GLU A 103 -4.15 -14.41 12.17
CA GLU A 103 -3.84 -15.54 11.29
C GLU A 103 -2.34 -15.62 10.96
N VAL A 104 -1.52 -16.00 11.96
CA VAL A 104 -0.07 -16.07 11.84
C VAL A 104 0.36 -16.98 10.69
N LYS A 105 -0.24 -18.15 10.57
CA LYS A 105 0.12 -19.10 9.51
C LYS A 105 -0.12 -18.54 8.11
N TYR A 106 -1.23 -17.82 7.93
CA TYR A 106 -1.55 -17.16 6.68
C TYR A 106 -0.47 -16.11 6.32
N LEU A 107 -0.03 -15.33 7.30
CA LEU A 107 0.95 -14.27 7.09
C LEU A 107 2.32 -14.79 6.70
N THR A 108 2.65 -16.05 7.05
CA THR A 108 3.93 -16.64 6.63
C THR A 108 4.01 -16.92 5.13
N ARG A 109 2.90 -16.79 4.41
CA ARG A 109 2.85 -16.96 2.94
C ARG A 109 3.51 -15.80 2.21
N PHE A 110 3.65 -14.64 2.85
CA PHE A 110 4.23 -13.46 2.19
C PHE A 110 5.75 -13.56 2.08
N PRO A 111 6.34 -13.02 0.99
CA PRO A 111 7.78 -13.02 0.81
C PRO A 111 8.50 -12.34 1.97
N GLY A 112 9.52 -12.99 2.51
CA GLY A 112 10.32 -12.43 3.60
C GLY A 112 9.67 -12.48 4.97
N VAL A 113 8.46 -13.06 5.09
CA VAL A 113 7.75 -13.17 6.37
C VAL A 113 7.82 -14.60 6.87
N GLY A 114 8.71 -14.84 7.84
CA GLY A 114 8.76 -16.11 8.56
C GLY A 114 7.77 -16.11 9.74
N LYS A 115 7.75 -17.22 10.48
CA LYS A 115 6.86 -17.38 11.63
C LYS A 115 7.05 -16.29 12.68
N LYS A 116 8.31 -15.93 12.96
CA LYS A 116 8.64 -14.90 13.95
C LYS A 116 8.12 -13.55 13.52
N THR A 117 8.35 -13.16 12.25
CA THR A 117 7.87 -11.89 11.71
C THR A 117 6.36 -11.86 11.64
N ALA A 118 5.72 -12.96 11.23
CA ALA A 118 4.25 -13.05 11.21
C ALA A 118 3.65 -12.86 12.60
N SER A 119 4.23 -13.48 13.60
CA SER A 119 3.80 -13.31 15.00
C SER A 119 3.98 -11.87 15.46
N GLN A 120 5.07 -11.23 15.06
CA GLN A 120 5.35 -9.83 15.40
C GLN A 120 4.34 -8.89 14.74
N ILE A 121 3.97 -9.15 13.48
CA ILE A 121 2.93 -8.38 12.80
C ILE A 121 1.63 -8.39 13.59
N VAL A 122 1.18 -9.58 13.98
CA VAL A 122 -0.05 -9.73 14.78
C VAL A 122 0.08 -9.02 16.12
N LEU A 123 1.20 -9.22 16.80
CA LEU A 123 1.43 -8.60 18.12
C LEU A 123 1.37 -7.08 18.06
N ASP A 124 2.02 -6.49 17.04
CA ASP A 124 2.13 -5.04 16.92
C ASP A 124 0.89 -4.38 16.33
N LEU A 125 0.18 -5.05 15.43
CA LEU A 125 -0.87 -4.42 14.64
C LEU A 125 -2.30 -4.89 14.98
N LYS A 126 -2.47 -6.02 15.63
CA LYS A 126 -3.80 -6.49 16.01
C LYS A 126 -4.47 -5.45 16.94
N GLY A 127 -5.70 -5.09 16.63
CA GLY A 127 -6.43 -4.06 17.35
C GLY A 127 -6.16 -2.64 16.85
N LYS A 128 -5.20 -2.46 15.95
CA LYS A 128 -4.83 -1.13 15.41
C LYS A 128 -5.33 -0.89 13.99
N LEU A 129 -5.88 -1.92 13.36
CA LEU A 129 -6.38 -1.86 11.99
C LEU A 129 -7.91 -1.92 11.91
N GLY A 130 -8.61 -1.92 13.03
CA GLY A 130 -10.07 -2.00 13.05
C GLY A 130 -10.75 -0.86 12.29
N ASP A 131 -10.28 0.37 12.48
CA ASP A 131 -10.81 1.53 11.76
C ASP A 131 -10.55 1.45 10.26
N TYR A 132 -9.39 0.93 9.87
CA TYR A 132 -9.03 0.73 8.47
C TYR A 132 -9.97 -0.27 7.80
N VAL A 133 -10.19 -1.42 8.43
CA VAL A 133 -11.13 -2.45 7.93
C VAL A 133 -12.55 -1.88 7.83
N ALA A 134 -12.99 -1.13 8.82
CA ALA A 134 -14.32 -0.52 8.82
C ALA A 134 -14.48 0.48 7.65
N ARG A 135 -13.43 1.26 7.34
CA ARG A 135 -13.48 2.18 6.21
C ARG A 135 -13.52 1.45 4.87
N LEU A 136 -12.79 0.36 4.71
CA LEU A 136 -12.82 -0.46 3.50
C LEU A 136 -14.21 -1.07 3.28
N ASP A 137 -14.82 -1.60 4.34
CA ASP A 137 -16.17 -2.16 4.29
C ASP A 137 -17.18 -1.12 3.86
N ARG A 138 -17.10 0.11 4.37
CA ARG A 138 -17.98 1.21 3.96
C ARG A 138 -17.80 1.59 2.50
N GLN A 139 -16.57 1.61 2.00
CA GLN A 139 -16.29 1.88 0.60
C GLN A 139 -16.90 0.82 -0.32
N ASP A 140 -16.80 -0.45 0.05
CA ASP A 140 -17.39 -1.55 -0.69
C ASP A 140 -18.91 -1.44 -0.72
N GLU A 141 -19.54 -1.09 0.40
CA GLU A 141 -21.00 -0.86 0.48
C GLU A 141 -21.42 0.30 -0.42
N GLU A 142 -20.70 1.42 -0.40
CA GLU A 142 -20.98 2.56 -1.26
C GLU A 142 -20.86 2.21 -2.74
N GLN A 143 -19.81 1.49 -3.11
CA GLN A 143 -19.63 1.02 -4.50
C GLN A 143 -20.73 0.05 -4.90
N GLY A 144 -21.13 -0.85 -4.03
CA GLY A 144 -22.24 -1.76 -4.25
C GLY A 144 -23.55 -1.01 -4.48
N ASN A 145 -23.84 0.01 -3.68
CA ASN A 145 -25.01 0.85 -3.82
C ASN A 145 -25.01 1.62 -5.15
N LEU A 146 -23.87 2.15 -5.56
CA LEU A 146 -23.71 2.84 -6.83
C LEU A 146 -23.97 1.90 -8.00
N SER A 147 -23.50 0.66 -7.93
CA SER A 147 -23.76 -0.36 -8.94
C SER A 147 -25.24 -0.67 -9.07
N LEU A 148 -25.98 -0.71 -7.97
CA LEU A 148 -27.41 -0.95 -7.96
C LEU A 148 -28.20 0.21 -8.58
N ILE A 149 -27.73 1.44 -8.40
CA ILE A 149 -28.39 2.64 -8.94
C ILE A 149 -28.27 2.69 -10.47
N HIS A 150 -27.21 2.16 -11.03
CA HIS A 150 -26.94 2.19 -12.48
C HIS A 150 -27.54 1.01 -13.24
N ILE A 151 -28.15 0.09 -12.58
CA ILE A 151 -28.87 -1.02 -13.17
C ILE A 151 -30.35 -0.66 -13.34
#